data_6bbbb81bc862f3bfcc827ebb6b4f02d8
#
_entry.id   6bbbb81bc862f3bfcc827ebb6b4f02d8
#
_cell.length_a   1.000
_cell.length_b   1.000
_cell.length_c   1.000
_cell.angle_alpha   90.00
_cell.angle_beta   90.00
_cell.angle_gamma   90.00
#
_symmetry.space_group_name_H-M   'P 1'
#
loop_
_entity.id
_entity.type
_entity.pdbx_description
1 polymer ?
#
loop_
_entity_poly.entity_id
_entity_poly.type
_entity_poly.pdbx_seq_one_letter_code
_entity_poly.pdbx_strand_id
1 'polypeptide(L)'
;MSDSPNPPKIGLVSVSDRASQGVYADQGVPGLQQWLESALVGAWQPVVRLIPDERETIERTLVELVDDERCSLVLTTGGTGPAPRDVTPDATLAVGDREMPGFGEQMRQVSLHYVPTAILSRQVAVVRGRALIVNLPGQPKAIRETLEGVRDADGQVLVHGIFSAIPYCLDLIGGPYLETHEAVCKAFRPKSARKPQAPSA
;
A
#
# COMPACT_ATOMS: atom_id res chain seq x y z
N MET A 1 -31.44 0.61 -14.94
CA MET A 1 -30.47 1.50 -14.26
C MET A 1 -29.33 0.59 -13.83
N SER A 2 -28.22 0.61 -14.53
CA SER A 2 -27.04 -0.20 -14.18
C SER A 2 -26.39 0.44 -12.94
N ASP A 3 -26.51 -0.24 -11.80
CA ASP A 3 -25.67 0.05 -10.63
C ASP A 3 -24.21 -0.18 -11.04
N SER A 4 -23.55 0.86 -11.55
CA SER A 4 -22.09 0.84 -11.62
C SER A 4 -21.60 0.78 -10.18
N PRO A 5 -20.88 -0.25 -9.78
CA PRO A 5 -20.36 -0.32 -8.42
C PRO A 5 -19.54 0.93 -8.15
N ASN A 6 -19.74 1.54 -6.98
CA ASN A 6 -18.94 2.70 -6.57
C ASN A 6 -17.45 2.38 -6.75
N PRO A 7 -16.65 3.34 -7.25
CA PRO A 7 -15.22 3.11 -7.43
C PRO A 7 -14.57 2.69 -6.10
N PRO A 8 -13.59 1.75 -6.13
CA PRO A 8 -12.91 1.30 -4.92
C PRO A 8 -12.22 2.47 -4.22
N LYS A 9 -12.39 2.55 -2.90
CA LYS A 9 -11.70 3.53 -2.07
C LYS A 9 -10.36 2.98 -1.61
N ILE A 10 -9.33 3.82 -1.69
CA ILE A 10 -7.97 3.53 -1.20
C ILE A 10 -7.58 4.60 -0.19
N GLY A 11 -7.32 4.18 1.04
CA GLY A 11 -6.81 5.04 2.10
C GLY A 11 -5.32 5.31 1.93
N LEU A 12 -4.92 6.57 1.97
CA LEU A 12 -3.53 7.03 1.89
C LEU A 12 -3.21 7.82 3.15
N VAL A 13 -2.31 7.30 3.98
CA VAL A 13 -2.02 7.88 5.30
C VAL A 13 -0.56 8.28 5.39
N SER A 14 -0.30 9.58 5.57
CA SER A 14 1.02 10.05 5.99
C SER A 14 1.08 10.09 7.52
N VAL A 15 2.01 9.36 8.10
CA VAL A 15 2.29 9.36 9.53
C VAL A 15 3.58 10.13 9.77
N SER A 16 3.46 11.36 10.30
CA SER A 16 4.59 12.24 10.51
C SER A 16 4.26 13.38 11.47
N ASP A 17 4.90 13.43 12.62
CA ASP A 17 4.82 14.56 13.55
C ASP A 17 5.14 15.90 12.86
N ARG A 18 6.22 15.92 12.08
CA ARG A 18 6.70 17.16 11.45
C ARG A 18 5.79 17.65 10.34
N ALA A 19 5.27 16.74 9.52
CA ALA A 19 4.36 17.11 8.43
C ALA A 19 2.98 17.52 9.00
N SER A 20 2.46 16.80 9.99
CA SER A 20 1.17 17.12 10.63
C SER A 20 1.18 18.47 11.36
N GLN A 21 2.36 18.91 11.83
CA GLN A 21 2.57 20.23 12.44
C GLN A 21 2.92 21.34 11.41
N GLY A 22 2.95 21.01 10.12
CA GLY A 22 3.26 21.97 9.06
C GLY A 22 4.73 22.39 8.96
N VAL A 23 5.67 21.62 9.55
CA VAL A 23 7.11 21.92 9.49
C VAL A 23 7.66 21.74 8.07
N TYR A 24 7.09 20.80 7.31
CA TYR A 24 7.35 20.64 5.88
C TYR A 24 6.11 20.08 5.17
N ALA A 25 6.05 20.26 3.84
CA ALA A 25 4.97 19.67 3.05
C ALA A 25 5.20 18.16 2.87
N ASP A 26 4.17 17.35 3.17
CA ASP A 26 4.22 15.92 2.88
C ASP A 26 4.41 15.67 1.37
N GLN A 27 5.37 14.85 1.03
CA GLN A 27 5.65 14.42 -0.35
C GLN A 27 5.37 12.94 -0.57
N GLY A 28 5.17 12.19 0.50
CA GLY A 28 4.94 10.75 0.45
C GLY A 28 3.59 10.42 -0.18
N VAL A 29 2.53 10.96 0.38
CA VAL A 29 1.16 10.70 -0.11
C VAL A 29 0.92 11.25 -1.51
N PRO A 30 1.31 12.50 -1.87
CA PRO A 30 1.16 12.96 -3.25
C PRO A 30 1.90 12.08 -4.27
N GLY A 31 3.13 11.67 -3.98
CA GLY A 31 3.90 10.76 -4.84
C GLY A 31 3.25 9.38 -4.96
N LEU A 32 2.74 8.85 -3.85
CA LEU A 32 2.01 7.58 -3.83
C LEU A 32 0.71 7.65 -4.64
N GLN A 33 -0.06 8.74 -4.50
CA GLN A 33 -1.29 8.95 -5.26
C GLN A 33 -1.00 9.02 -6.76
N GLN A 34 -0.02 9.81 -7.18
CA GLN A 34 0.40 9.90 -8.57
C GLN A 34 0.85 8.55 -9.14
N TRP A 35 1.56 7.76 -8.33
CA TRP A 35 1.96 6.43 -8.73
C TRP A 35 0.75 5.50 -8.93
N LEU A 36 -0.21 5.50 -8.00
CA LEU A 36 -1.44 4.72 -8.12
C LEU A 36 -2.28 5.12 -9.34
N GLU A 37 -2.36 6.42 -9.65
CA GLU A 37 -3.01 6.94 -10.86
C GLU A 37 -2.37 6.37 -12.14
N SER A 38 -1.06 6.16 -12.13
CA SER A 38 -0.35 5.54 -13.26
C SER A 38 -0.46 4.02 -13.30
N ALA A 39 -0.63 3.38 -12.15
CA ALA A 39 -0.60 1.93 -12.01
C ALA A 39 -1.96 1.26 -12.14
N LEU A 40 -3.05 1.94 -11.75
CA LEU A 40 -4.39 1.38 -11.74
C LEU A 40 -5.16 1.72 -13.02
N VAL A 41 -5.89 0.72 -13.52
CA VAL A 41 -6.86 0.91 -14.62
C VAL A 41 -8.23 1.18 -14.03
N GLY A 42 -8.92 2.20 -14.57
CA GLY A 42 -10.26 2.56 -14.14
C GLY A 42 -10.29 3.54 -12.96
N ALA A 43 -11.51 3.91 -12.59
CA ALA A 43 -11.74 4.90 -11.53
C ALA A 43 -11.51 4.28 -10.14
N TRP A 44 -10.87 5.03 -9.26
CA TRP A 44 -10.74 4.76 -7.84
C TRP A 44 -10.82 6.08 -7.06
N GLN A 45 -11.05 6.02 -5.76
CA GLN A 45 -11.21 7.20 -4.93
C GLN A 45 -10.17 7.22 -3.81
N PRO A 46 -9.29 8.23 -3.73
CA PRO A 46 -8.38 8.40 -2.61
C PRO A 46 -9.12 8.92 -1.36
N VAL A 47 -8.77 8.39 -0.20
CA VAL A 47 -9.15 8.91 1.11
C VAL A 47 -7.87 9.22 1.86
N VAL A 48 -7.51 10.52 1.93
CA VAL A 48 -6.21 10.96 2.43
C VAL A 48 -6.30 11.36 3.90
N ARG A 49 -5.29 10.98 4.69
CA ARG A 49 -5.10 11.42 6.07
C ARG A 49 -3.63 11.80 6.29
N LEU A 50 -3.41 12.88 7.03
CA LEU A 50 -2.09 13.30 7.53
C LEU A 50 -2.19 13.38 9.06
N ILE A 51 -1.43 12.54 9.75
CA ILE A 51 -1.55 12.34 11.19
C ILE A 51 -0.18 12.30 11.89
N PRO A 52 -0.10 12.60 13.19
CA PRO A 52 1.13 12.49 13.95
C PRO A 52 1.53 11.02 14.20
N ASP A 53 2.81 10.82 14.61
CA ASP A 53 3.37 9.52 15.01
C ASP A 53 2.86 9.13 16.41
N GLU A 54 1.54 8.97 16.58
CA GLU A 54 0.86 8.60 17.82
C GLU A 54 0.05 7.32 17.61
N ARG A 55 0.38 6.28 18.38
CA ARG A 55 -0.20 4.95 18.23
C ARG A 55 -1.73 4.95 18.21
N GLU A 56 -2.36 5.56 19.20
CA GLU A 56 -3.84 5.59 19.30
C GLU A 56 -4.49 6.35 18.14
N THR A 57 -3.84 7.41 17.65
CA THR A 57 -4.30 8.16 16.48
C THR A 57 -4.19 7.32 15.21
N ILE A 58 -3.10 6.57 15.04
CA ILE A 58 -2.91 5.67 13.91
C ILE A 58 -3.96 4.55 13.96
N GLU A 59 -4.12 3.87 15.10
CA GLU A 59 -5.11 2.79 15.29
C GLU A 59 -6.52 3.26 14.91
N ARG A 60 -6.97 4.39 15.48
CA ARG A 60 -8.29 4.97 15.20
C ARG A 60 -8.46 5.31 13.72
N THR A 61 -7.45 5.91 13.09
CA THR A 61 -7.48 6.27 11.67
C THR A 61 -7.57 5.05 10.76
N LEU A 62 -6.83 4.00 11.06
CA LEU A 62 -6.87 2.75 10.28
C LEU A 62 -8.24 2.07 10.39
N VAL A 63 -8.82 2.05 11.59
CA VAL A 63 -10.19 1.52 11.83
C VAL A 63 -11.22 2.33 11.06
N GLU A 64 -11.20 3.67 11.19
CA GLU A 64 -12.09 4.58 10.46
C GLU A 64 -12.04 4.35 8.95
N LEU A 65 -10.83 4.28 8.37
CA LEU A 65 -10.66 4.09 6.94
C LEU A 65 -11.24 2.77 6.44
N VAL A 66 -11.11 1.70 7.22
CA VAL A 66 -11.63 0.39 6.82
C VAL A 66 -13.11 0.25 7.13
N ASP A 67 -13.53 0.56 8.34
CA ASP A 67 -14.87 0.22 8.83
C ASP A 67 -15.92 1.26 8.44
N ASP A 68 -15.59 2.56 8.46
CA ASP A 68 -16.51 3.64 8.16
C ASP A 68 -16.41 4.10 6.70
N GLU A 69 -15.19 4.43 6.25
CA GLU A 69 -14.95 4.89 4.88
C GLU A 69 -15.02 3.77 3.84
N ARG A 70 -14.93 2.50 4.27
CA ARG A 70 -14.96 1.32 3.40
C ARG A 70 -13.81 1.25 2.40
N CYS A 71 -12.62 1.71 2.80
CA CYS A 71 -11.42 1.51 2.01
C CYS A 71 -11.10 0.02 1.92
N SER A 72 -10.82 -0.47 0.72
CA SER A 72 -10.43 -1.87 0.48
C SER A 72 -8.91 -2.08 0.57
N LEU A 73 -8.16 -1.01 0.41
CA LEU A 73 -6.71 -0.95 0.56
C LEU A 73 -6.36 0.29 1.37
N VAL A 74 -5.51 0.16 2.37
CA VAL A 74 -4.94 1.29 3.12
C VAL A 74 -3.42 1.21 3.05
N LEU A 75 -2.80 2.27 2.57
CA LEU A 75 -1.36 2.39 2.45
C LEU A 75 -0.89 3.51 3.39
N THR A 76 -0.08 3.19 4.38
CA THR A 76 0.53 4.19 5.26
C THR A 76 1.96 4.47 4.83
N THR A 77 2.46 5.68 5.07
CA THR A 77 3.86 6.05 4.89
C THR A 77 4.40 6.67 6.17
N GLY A 78 5.62 6.31 6.57
CA GLY A 78 6.28 6.85 7.75
C GLY A 78 6.12 6.01 9.02
N GLY A 79 6.91 6.32 10.04
CA GLY A 79 6.88 5.68 11.36
C GLY A 79 7.20 4.17 11.37
N THR A 80 8.04 3.67 10.45
CA THR A 80 8.26 2.22 10.25
C THR A 80 9.65 1.72 10.67
N GLY A 81 10.48 2.57 11.25
CA GLY A 81 11.81 2.22 11.73
C GLY A 81 11.84 1.69 13.17
N PRO A 82 13.04 1.61 13.78
CA PRO A 82 13.23 1.12 15.15
C PRO A 82 13.20 2.22 16.23
N ALA A 83 12.99 3.48 15.85
CA ALA A 83 12.99 4.58 16.81
C ALA A 83 11.75 4.51 17.73
N PRO A 84 11.82 5.06 18.97
CA PRO A 84 10.69 5.02 19.90
C PRO A 84 9.38 5.65 19.37
N ARG A 85 9.48 6.58 18.42
CA ARG A 85 8.32 7.21 17.76
C ARG A 85 7.83 6.44 16.52
N ASP A 86 8.56 5.43 16.06
CA ASP A 86 8.17 4.61 14.91
C ASP A 86 7.16 3.54 15.37
N VAL A 87 5.92 3.92 15.56
CA VAL A 87 4.85 3.06 16.13
C VAL A 87 3.82 2.59 15.11
N THR A 88 4.01 2.94 13.83
CA THR A 88 3.06 2.56 12.76
C THR A 88 2.87 1.05 12.64
N PRO A 89 3.92 0.20 12.68
CA PRO A 89 3.74 -1.25 12.62
C PRO A 89 2.99 -1.81 13.82
N ASP A 90 3.26 -1.29 15.02
CA ASP A 90 2.60 -1.74 16.26
C ASP A 90 1.10 -1.40 16.23
N ALA A 91 0.74 -0.20 15.78
CA ALA A 91 -0.66 0.22 15.60
C ALA A 91 -1.37 -0.61 14.53
N THR A 92 -0.68 -0.91 13.42
CA THR A 92 -1.23 -1.70 12.32
C THR A 92 -1.52 -3.14 12.77
N LEU A 93 -0.59 -3.76 13.49
CA LEU A 93 -0.78 -5.11 14.05
C LEU A 93 -1.93 -5.15 15.06
N ALA A 94 -2.10 -4.10 15.87
CA ALA A 94 -3.16 -4.03 16.87
C ALA A 94 -4.58 -4.01 16.28
N VAL A 95 -4.75 -3.46 15.09
CA VAL A 95 -6.07 -3.35 14.43
C VAL A 95 -6.33 -4.44 13.39
N GLY A 96 -5.34 -5.24 13.05
CA GLY A 96 -5.44 -6.31 12.06
C GLY A 96 -6.09 -7.58 12.61
N ASP A 97 -6.91 -8.25 11.80
CA ASP A 97 -7.45 -9.57 12.11
C ASP A 97 -6.43 -10.69 11.83
N ARG A 98 -5.58 -10.48 10.83
CA ARG A 98 -4.54 -11.43 10.38
C ARG A 98 -3.33 -10.70 9.85
N GLU A 99 -2.16 -11.08 10.31
CA GLU A 99 -0.90 -10.60 9.75
C GLU A 99 -0.60 -11.27 8.40
N MET A 100 0.01 -10.50 7.49
CA MET A 100 0.46 -10.93 6.17
C MET A 100 1.99 -10.76 6.07
N PRO A 101 2.78 -11.60 6.76
CA PRO A 101 4.22 -11.37 6.96
C PRO A 101 5.02 -11.31 5.64
N GLY A 102 4.59 -12.04 4.61
CA GLY A 102 5.23 -12.04 3.30
C GLY A 102 5.33 -10.66 2.66
N PHE A 103 4.43 -9.73 2.96
CA PHE A 103 4.56 -8.33 2.48
C PHE A 103 5.76 -7.64 3.15
N GLY A 104 5.91 -7.76 4.46
CA GLY A 104 7.04 -7.20 5.19
C GLY A 104 8.38 -7.78 4.74
N GLU A 105 8.43 -9.09 4.52
CA GLU A 105 9.61 -9.80 3.99
C GLU A 105 9.96 -9.28 2.61
N GLN A 106 9.00 -9.19 1.69
CA GLN A 106 9.21 -8.72 0.33
C GLN A 106 9.65 -7.26 0.28
N MET A 107 9.05 -6.38 1.10
CA MET A 107 9.44 -4.97 1.20
C MET A 107 10.90 -4.82 1.63
N ARG A 108 11.33 -5.57 2.64
CA ARG A 108 12.74 -5.58 3.07
C ARG A 108 13.66 -6.14 2.01
N GLN A 109 13.27 -7.21 1.32
CA GLN A 109 14.05 -7.78 0.22
C GLN A 109 14.28 -6.77 -0.91
N VAL A 110 13.26 -6.05 -1.33
CA VAL A 110 13.38 -4.97 -2.33
C VAL A 110 14.32 -3.88 -1.81
N SER A 111 14.09 -3.38 -0.60
CA SER A 111 14.84 -2.24 -0.05
C SER A 111 16.31 -2.56 0.20
N LEU A 112 16.67 -3.82 0.51
CA LEU A 112 18.05 -4.26 0.70
C LEU A 112 18.91 -4.17 -0.57
N HIS A 113 18.32 -4.13 -1.75
CA HIS A 113 19.05 -3.86 -3.00
C HIS A 113 19.55 -2.41 -3.07
N TYR A 114 18.95 -1.49 -2.33
CA TYR A 114 19.27 -0.06 -2.38
C TYR A 114 20.06 0.39 -1.15
N VAL A 115 19.68 -0.09 0.04
CA VAL A 115 20.31 0.33 1.29
C VAL A 115 20.45 -0.83 2.29
N PRO A 116 21.65 -1.07 2.85
CA PRO A 116 21.88 -2.18 3.78
C PRO A 116 21.11 -2.04 5.11
N THR A 117 20.75 -0.81 5.50
CA THR A 117 19.99 -0.53 6.72
C THR A 117 18.50 -0.87 6.60
N ALA A 118 18.03 -1.34 5.45
CA ALA A 118 16.66 -1.81 5.27
C ALA A 118 16.27 -2.98 6.20
N ILE A 119 17.26 -3.71 6.75
CA ILE A 119 17.05 -4.73 7.80
C ILE A 119 16.42 -4.16 9.08
N LEU A 120 16.52 -2.85 9.31
CA LEU A 120 15.93 -2.17 10.47
C LEU A 120 14.45 -1.84 10.27
N SER A 121 13.92 -2.04 9.07
CA SER A 121 12.51 -1.77 8.76
C SER A 121 11.59 -2.78 9.44
N ARG A 122 10.60 -2.26 10.15
CA ARG A 122 9.57 -3.00 10.86
C ARG A 122 8.24 -3.05 10.09
N GLN A 123 8.27 -2.71 8.81
CA GLN A 123 7.09 -2.70 7.93
C GLN A 123 6.32 -4.01 7.98
N VAL A 124 5.00 -3.93 8.11
CA VAL A 124 4.07 -5.05 8.15
C VAL A 124 2.90 -4.82 7.20
N ALA A 125 2.13 -5.87 6.97
CA ALA A 125 0.80 -5.78 6.39
C ALA A 125 -0.17 -6.67 7.16
N VAL A 126 -1.43 -6.24 7.23
CA VAL A 126 -2.51 -6.98 7.89
C VAL A 126 -3.78 -6.96 7.05
N VAL A 127 -4.61 -7.97 7.24
CA VAL A 127 -6.00 -7.96 6.79
C VAL A 127 -6.88 -7.52 7.95
N ARG A 128 -7.79 -6.57 7.69
CA ARG A 128 -8.90 -6.20 8.58
C ARG A 128 -10.21 -6.30 7.78
N GLY A 129 -11.11 -7.18 8.20
CA GLY A 129 -12.34 -7.47 7.45
C GLY A 129 -12.03 -7.89 6.01
N ARG A 130 -12.38 -7.05 5.05
CA ARG A 130 -12.15 -7.24 3.61
C ARG A 130 -11.13 -6.24 3.03
N ALA A 131 -10.36 -5.61 3.88
CA ALA A 131 -9.33 -4.64 3.50
C ALA A 131 -7.93 -5.16 3.80
N LEU A 132 -6.97 -4.76 2.97
CA LEU A 132 -5.54 -4.93 3.20
C LEU A 132 -4.95 -3.60 3.67
N ILE A 133 -4.23 -3.61 4.78
CA ILE A 133 -3.47 -2.46 5.30
C ILE A 133 -1.99 -2.78 5.15
N VAL A 134 -1.22 -1.88 4.54
CA VAL A 134 0.22 -2.06 4.29
C VAL A 134 1.00 -0.83 4.75
N ASN A 135 2.07 -1.04 5.51
CA ASN A 135 2.98 0.04 5.90
C ASN A 135 4.09 0.18 4.85
N LEU A 136 4.16 1.33 4.20
CA LEU A 136 5.24 1.66 3.25
C LEU A 136 6.34 2.48 3.94
N PRO A 137 7.55 2.55 3.34
CA PRO A 137 8.60 3.42 3.86
C PRO A 137 8.20 4.90 3.80
N GLY A 138 8.85 5.75 4.61
CA GLY A 138 8.55 7.19 4.64
C GLY A 138 9.16 8.01 3.49
N GLN A 139 10.20 7.49 2.81
CA GLN A 139 10.88 8.21 1.75
C GLN A 139 10.17 8.01 0.41
N PRO A 140 9.79 9.08 -0.34
CA PRO A 140 9.04 8.96 -1.61
C PRO A 140 9.69 8.01 -2.63
N LYS A 141 11.02 8.07 -2.77
CA LYS A 141 11.76 7.17 -3.65
C LYS A 141 11.62 5.71 -3.22
N ALA A 142 11.76 5.43 -1.93
CA ALA A 142 11.66 4.08 -1.38
C ALA A 142 10.22 3.52 -1.47
N ILE A 143 9.19 4.38 -1.40
CA ILE A 143 7.80 3.99 -1.63
C ILE A 143 7.67 3.38 -3.04
N ARG A 144 8.13 4.10 -4.05
CA ARG A 144 8.06 3.66 -5.45
C ARG A 144 8.85 2.36 -5.67
N GLU A 145 10.08 2.30 -5.17
CA GLU A 145 10.94 1.11 -5.25
C GLU A 145 10.24 -0.11 -4.63
N THR A 146 9.63 0.05 -3.47
CA THR A 146 8.90 -1.01 -2.77
C THR A 146 7.69 -1.51 -3.58
N LEU A 147 6.96 -0.61 -4.22
CA LEU A 147 5.78 -0.95 -5.01
C LEU A 147 6.14 -1.63 -6.33
N GLU A 148 7.17 -1.14 -7.04
CA GLU A 148 7.59 -1.61 -8.35
C GLU A 148 8.58 -2.79 -8.32
N GLY A 149 9.44 -2.85 -7.28
CA GLY A 149 10.51 -3.84 -7.16
C GLY A 149 11.83 -3.40 -7.80
N VAL A 150 12.68 -4.37 -8.06
CA VAL A 150 14.03 -4.17 -8.61
C VAL A 150 14.08 -4.71 -10.04
N ARG A 151 14.64 -3.91 -10.95
CA ARG A 151 14.89 -4.30 -12.32
C ARG A 151 16.39 -4.16 -12.65
N ASP A 152 16.88 -4.99 -13.58
CA ASP A 152 18.22 -4.82 -14.13
C ASP A 152 18.27 -3.72 -15.22
N ALA A 153 19.46 -3.55 -15.81
CA ALA A 153 19.69 -2.56 -16.86
C ALA A 153 18.87 -2.82 -18.15
N ASP A 154 18.48 -4.08 -18.38
CA ASP A 154 17.66 -4.50 -19.51
C ASP A 154 16.15 -4.43 -19.21
N GLY A 155 15.78 -3.96 -18.00
CA GLY A 155 14.41 -3.82 -17.55
C GLY A 155 13.76 -5.13 -17.04
N GLN A 156 14.54 -6.22 -16.93
CA GLN A 156 14.03 -7.47 -16.40
C GLN A 156 13.85 -7.40 -14.87
N VAL A 157 12.78 -8.00 -14.37
CA VAL A 157 12.47 -8.01 -12.95
C VAL A 157 13.41 -8.95 -12.22
N LEU A 158 14.25 -8.41 -11.34
CA LEU A 158 15.10 -9.16 -10.42
C LEU A 158 14.35 -9.51 -9.13
N VAL A 159 13.61 -8.55 -8.59
CA VAL A 159 12.78 -8.71 -7.39
C VAL A 159 11.44 -8.04 -7.63
N HIS A 160 10.36 -8.77 -7.49
CA HIS A 160 9.01 -8.22 -7.64
C HIS A 160 8.69 -7.23 -6.53
N GLY A 161 8.10 -6.07 -6.89
CA GLY A 161 7.49 -5.17 -5.92
C GLY A 161 6.21 -5.75 -5.34
N ILE A 162 5.83 -5.25 -4.18
CA ILE A 162 4.66 -5.76 -3.46
C ILE A 162 3.34 -5.54 -4.20
N PHE A 163 3.26 -4.51 -5.07
CA PHE A 163 2.02 -4.20 -5.77
C PHE A 163 1.63 -5.28 -6.78
N SER A 164 2.56 -6.12 -7.21
CA SER A 164 2.27 -7.29 -8.03
C SER A 164 1.34 -8.30 -7.35
N ALA A 165 1.33 -8.36 -6.01
CA ALA A 165 0.54 -9.28 -5.20
C ALA A 165 -0.74 -8.66 -4.62
N ILE A 166 -0.77 -7.34 -4.41
CA ILE A 166 -1.89 -6.63 -3.75
C ILE A 166 -3.24 -6.90 -4.44
N PRO A 167 -3.39 -6.77 -5.78
CA PRO A 167 -4.67 -7.00 -6.42
C PRO A 167 -5.24 -8.40 -6.21
N TYR A 168 -4.38 -9.42 -6.26
CA TYR A 168 -4.83 -10.79 -6.02
C TYR A 168 -5.12 -11.06 -4.53
N CYS A 169 -4.39 -10.44 -3.63
CA CYS A 169 -4.70 -10.49 -2.19
C CYS A 169 -6.11 -9.92 -1.92
N LEU A 170 -6.44 -8.77 -2.52
CA LEU A 170 -7.77 -8.17 -2.41
C LEU A 170 -8.86 -9.11 -2.95
N ASP A 171 -8.65 -9.76 -4.10
CA ASP A 171 -9.60 -10.75 -4.62
C ASP A 171 -9.87 -11.88 -3.59
N LEU A 172 -8.80 -12.39 -2.95
CA LEU A 172 -8.90 -13.51 -2.00
C LEU A 172 -9.63 -13.15 -0.70
N ILE A 173 -9.54 -11.90 -0.25
CA ILE A 173 -10.24 -11.43 0.95
C ILE A 173 -11.63 -10.87 0.65
N GLY A 174 -12.09 -10.97 -0.60
CA GLY A 174 -13.40 -10.51 -1.03
C GLY A 174 -13.50 -9.00 -1.22
N GLY A 175 -12.38 -8.34 -1.50
CA GLY A 175 -12.28 -6.94 -1.90
C GLY A 175 -12.62 -6.72 -3.40
N PRO A 176 -12.46 -5.49 -3.89
CA PRO A 176 -12.70 -5.17 -5.30
C PRO A 176 -11.60 -5.73 -6.20
N TYR A 177 -11.96 -6.03 -7.44
CA TYR A 177 -11.01 -6.39 -8.47
C TYR A 177 -10.28 -5.13 -8.96
N LEU A 178 -9.00 -5.00 -8.62
CA LEU A 178 -8.14 -3.94 -9.13
C LEU A 178 -7.39 -4.43 -10.37
N GLU A 179 -7.54 -3.74 -11.47
CA GLU A 179 -6.78 -3.96 -12.70
C GLU A 179 -5.60 -3.00 -12.76
N THR A 180 -4.47 -3.44 -13.32
CA THR A 180 -3.22 -2.65 -13.37
C THR A 180 -2.74 -2.46 -14.79
N HIS A 181 -2.10 -1.32 -15.06
CA HIS A 181 -1.34 -1.09 -16.28
C HIS A 181 -0.06 -1.94 -16.27
N GLU A 182 0.01 -2.95 -17.13
CA GLU A 182 1.15 -3.90 -17.18
C GLU A 182 2.51 -3.21 -17.39
N ALA A 183 2.52 -2.06 -18.06
CA ALA A 183 3.74 -1.27 -18.25
C ALA A 183 4.31 -0.68 -16.95
N VAL A 184 3.46 -0.42 -15.95
CA VAL A 184 3.86 0.13 -14.64
C VAL A 184 4.07 -1.01 -13.66
N CYS A 185 3.03 -1.81 -13.45
CA CYS A 185 3.07 -2.95 -12.55
C CYS A 185 2.17 -4.07 -13.06
N LYS A 186 2.76 -5.22 -13.38
CA LYS A 186 2.00 -6.39 -13.77
C LYS A 186 1.51 -7.13 -12.53
N ALA A 187 0.23 -7.01 -12.21
CA ALA A 187 -0.40 -7.81 -11.16
C ALA A 187 -0.39 -9.30 -11.54
N PHE A 188 0.05 -10.14 -10.60
CA PHE A 188 0.00 -11.58 -10.76
C PHE A 188 -1.36 -12.12 -10.29
N ARG A 189 -2.01 -12.88 -11.17
CA ARG A 189 -3.18 -13.70 -10.83
C ARG A 189 -3.05 -15.06 -11.50
N PRO A 190 -3.35 -16.16 -10.81
CA PRO A 190 -3.45 -17.46 -11.47
C PRO A 190 -4.54 -17.43 -12.53
N LYS A 191 -4.43 -18.28 -13.56
CA LYS A 191 -5.36 -18.29 -14.70
C LYS A 191 -6.84 -18.40 -14.26
N SER A 192 -7.10 -19.17 -13.20
CA SER A 192 -8.44 -19.39 -12.64
C SER A 192 -9.06 -18.15 -11.98
N ALA A 193 -8.25 -17.15 -11.61
CA ALA A 193 -8.70 -15.92 -10.94
C ALA A 193 -8.76 -14.71 -11.89
N ARG A 194 -8.41 -14.88 -13.16
CA ARG A 194 -8.49 -13.78 -14.14
C ARG A 194 -9.92 -13.60 -14.63
N LYS A 195 -10.40 -12.35 -14.61
CA LYS A 195 -11.64 -12.04 -15.31
C LYS A 195 -11.45 -12.19 -16.83
N PRO A 196 -12.48 -12.62 -17.58
CA PRO A 196 -12.42 -12.59 -19.04
C PRO A 196 -12.09 -11.17 -19.49
N GLN A 197 -11.09 -11.01 -20.35
CA GLN A 197 -10.86 -9.74 -21.02
C GLN A 197 -12.10 -9.41 -21.87
N ALA A 198 -12.60 -8.18 -21.76
CA ALA A 198 -13.59 -7.70 -22.70
C ALA A 198 -12.99 -7.80 -24.12
N PRO A 199 -13.76 -8.26 -25.13
CA PRO A 199 -13.25 -8.30 -26.49
C PRO A 199 -12.78 -6.90 -26.88
N SER A 200 -11.55 -6.81 -27.38
CA SER A 200 -11.00 -5.58 -27.96
C SER A 200 -11.91 -5.13 -29.11
N ALA A 201 -12.52 -3.94 -28.94
CA ALA A 201 -13.32 -3.31 -29.96
C ALA A 201 -12.48 -2.90 -31.17
#